data_0b712330b33df1fa10f026f30f1db32b
#
_entry.id   0b712330b33df1fa10f026f30f1db32b
#
_cell.length_a   1.000
_cell.length_b   1.000
_cell.length_c   1.000
_cell.angle_alpha   90.00
_cell.angle_beta   90.00
_cell.angle_gamma   90.00
#
_symmetry.space_group_name_H-M   'P 1'
#
loop_
_entity.id
_entity.type
_entity.pdbx_description
1 polymer ?
#
loop_
_entity_poly.entity_id
_entity_poly.type
_entity_poly.pdbx_seq_one_letter_code
_entity_poly.pdbx_strand_id
1 'polypeptide(L)'
;MTYEARMDEILTKIENVRLNVNQHQIVKMVAASKSADTQMIEAMYAIGQRAFGENKIQDMSDKVDALSHLPLEWHFIGRLQTNKINQLIDLDAFLMHSLSSLELAREIDKRLAVKGKTLSALLQINSAYEAEKAGVLPEEAIEIYEQITATCKHINLKGVMSIGAHTEDEKIIQKSFETTYKIYEALIPKGAKHCSMGMSNDFELAVHCGSNMLRLGSILFQ
;
A
#
# COMPACT_ATOMS: atom_id res chain seq x y z
N MET A 1 -21.85 -13.70 8.52
CA MET A 1 -21.97 -12.23 8.33
C MET A 1 -21.84 -11.95 6.84
N THR A 2 -22.66 -11.07 6.25
CA THR A 2 -22.53 -10.67 4.83
C THR A 2 -21.32 -9.76 4.64
N TYR A 3 -20.81 -9.65 3.41
CA TYR A 3 -19.73 -8.70 3.08
C TYR A 3 -20.12 -7.26 3.41
N GLU A 4 -21.36 -6.86 3.16
CA GLU A 4 -21.90 -5.53 3.46
C GLU A 4 -21.84 -5.23 4.97
N ALA A 5 -22.40 -6.11 5.81
CA ALA A 5 -22.38 -5.92 7.26
C ALA A 5 -20.96 -5.87 7.84
N ARG A 6 -20.04 -6.65 7.27
CA ARG A 6 -18.63 -6.63 7.65
C ARG A 6 -17.93 -5.35 7.22
N MET A 7 -18.22 -4.87 6.03
CA MET A 7 -17.71 -3.59 5.54
C MET A 7 -18.17 -2.44 6.42
N ASP A 8 -19.46 -2.39 6.76
CA ASP A 8 -20.04 -1.36 7.62
C ASP A 8 -19.41 -1.36 9.01
N GLU A 9 -19.15 -2.55 9.59
CA GLU A 9 -18.45 -2.64 10.88
C GLU A 9 -17.03 -2.08 10.79
N ILE A 10 -16.27 -2.44 9.75
CA ILE A 10 -14.91 -1.95 9.55
C ILE A 10 -14.89 -0.43 9.33
N LEU A 11 -15.76 0.08 8.47
CA LEU A 11 -15.87 1.51 8.20
C LEU A 11 -16.24 2.28 9.46
N THR A 12 -17.15 1.74 10.29
CA THR A 12 -17.51 2.34 11.59
C THR A 12 -16.30 2.42 12.53
N LYS A 13 -15.49 1.36 12.61
CA LYS A 13 -14.27 1.37 13.44
C LYS A 13 -13.25 2.40 12.93
N ILE A 14 -13.01 2.43 11.62
CA ILE A 14 -12.12 3.42 10.99
C ILE A 14 -12.60 4.83 11.31
N GLU A 15 -13.89 5.11 11.14
CA GLU A 15 -14.49 6.43 11.37
C GLU A 15 -14.38 6.87 12.83
N ASN A 16 -14.65 5.97 13.77
CA ASN A 16 -14.54 6.26 15.21
C ASN A 16 -13.10 6.65 15.60
N VAL A 17 -12.09 5.97 15.07
CA VAL A 17 -10.69 6.32 15.35
C VAL A 17 -10.30 7.62 14.65
N ARG A 18 -10.64 7.75 13.36
CA ARG A 18 -10.31 8.91 12.54
C ARG A 18 -10.82 10.23 13.14
N LEU A 19 -12.07 10.25 13.60
CA LEU A 19 -12.68 11.44 14.20
C LEU A 19 -11.93 11.93 15.43
N ASN A 20 -11.29 11.03 16.17
CA ASN A 20 -10.49 11.39 17.34
C ASN A 20 -9.08 11.90 17.00
N VAL A 21 -8.59 11.62 15.77
CA VAL A 21 -7.25 12.04 15.33
C VAL A 21 -7.32 13.28 14.45
N ASN A 22 -8.07 13.21 13.35
CA ASN A 22 -8.23 14.32 12.41
C ASN A 22 -9.55 14.19 11.66
N GLN A 23 -10.49 15.07 11.92
CA GLN A 23 -11.82 15.07 11.31
C GLN A 23 -11.83 15.22 9.79
N HIS A 24 -10.76 15.79 9.20
CA HIS A 24 -10.64 16.01 7.76
C HIS A 24 -9.82 14.93 7.04
N GLN A 25 -9.28 13.96 7.77
CA GLN A 25 -8.50 12.88 7.15
C GLN A 25 -9.41 11.91 6.40
N ILE A 26 -9.11 11.65 5.14
CA ILE A 26 -9.75 10.60 4.36
C ILE A 26 -8.87 9.35 4.46
N VAL A 27 -9.45 8.24 4.90
CA VAL A 27 -8.77 6.95 4.98
C VAL A 27 -9.23 6.06 3.84
N LYS A 28 -8.34 5.76 2.89
CA LYS A 28 -8.58 4.83 1.78
C LYS A 28 -8.35 3.39 2.25
N MET A 29 -9.23 2.49 1.88
CA MET A 29 -9.08 1.07 2.13
C MET A 29 -8.72 0.34 0.84
N VAL A 30 -7.65 -0.45 0.87
CA VAL A 30 -7.26 -1.41 -0.16
C VAL A 30 -7.61 -2.80 0.34
N ALA A 31 -8.50 -3.50 -0.33
CA ALA A 31 -8.86 -4.88 -0.02
C ALA A 31 -7.74 -5.82 -0.50
N ALA A 32 -6.98 -6.38 0.45
CA ALA A 32 -5.89 -7.32 0.13
C ALA A 32 -6.48 -8.68 -0.26
N SER A 33 -6.69 -8.88 -1.55
CA SER A 33 -7.45 -9.99 -2.14
C SER A 33 -6.65 -11.26 -2.43
N LYS A 34 -5.45 -11.39 -1.84
CA LYS A 34 -4.54 -12.53 -2.05
C LYS A 34 -5.16 -13.92 -1.80
N SER A 35 -6.19 -14.01 -0.96
CA SER A 35 -6.93 -15.26 -0.65
C SER A 35 -8.36 -15.26 -1.19
N ALA A 36 -8.77 -14.20 -1.88
CA ALA A 36 -10.09 -14.09 -2.47
C ALA A 36 -10.11 -14.61 -3.91
N ASP A 37 -11.17 -15.26 -4.30
CA ASP A 37 -11.47 -15.57 -5.69
C ASP A 37 -12.15 -14.38 -6.41
N THR A 38 -12.41 -14.54 -7.71
CA THR A 38 -13.04 -13.47 -8.52
C THR A 38 -14.48 -13.18 -8.09
N GLN A 39 -15.24 -14.18 -7.63
CA GLN A 39 -16.62 -13.98 -7.16
C GLN A 39 -16.66 -13.15 -5.88
N MET A 40 -15.73 -13.38 -4.97
CA MET A 40 -15.56 -12.54 -3.76
C MET A 40 -15.21 -11.10 -4.11
N ILE A 41 -14.35 -10.87 -5.11
CA ILE A 41 -13.99 -9.54 -5.58
C ILE A 41 -15.20 -8.84 -6.22
N GLU A 42 -15.98 -9.55 -7.06
CA GLU A 42 -17.21 -9.02 -7.64
C GLU A 42 -18.24 -8.65 -6.56
N ALA A 43 -18.42 -9.50 -5.55
CA ALA A 43 -19.30 -9.21 -4.42
C ALA A 43 -18.86 -7.96 -3.65
N MET A 44 -17.56 -7.79 -3.40
CA MET A 44 -17.00 -6.60 -2.78
C MET A 44 -17.16 -5.36 -3.67
N TYR A 45 -16.98 -5.51 -4.98
CA TYR A 45 -17.22 -4.43 -5.93
C TYR A 45 -18.69 -3.96 -5.92
N ALA A 46 -19.64 -4.89 -5.83
CA ALA A 46 -21.07 -4.59 -5.78
C ALA A 46 -21.46 -3.72 -4.58
N ILE A 47 -20.76 -3.86 -3.44
CA ILE A 47 -20.95 -3.03 -2.25
C ILE A 47 -20.07 -1.77 -2.20
N GLY A 48 -19.38 -1.44 -3.30
CA GLY A 48 -18.66 -0.17 -3.44
C GLY A 48 -17.13 -0.24 -3.31
N GLN A 49 -16.52 -1.39 -3.01
CA GLN A 49 -15.06 -1.51 -2.98
C GLN A 49 -14.47 -1.40 -4.39
N ARG A 50 -13.45 -0.58 -4.57
CA ARG A 50 -12.80 -0.33 -5.86
C ARG A 50 -11.32 -0.70 -5.87
N ALA A 51 -10.61 -0.50 -4.76
CA ALA A 51 -9.18 -0.73 -4.64
C ALA A 51 -8.90 -2.13 -4.10
N PHE A 52 -8.20 -2.96 -4.88
CA PHE A 52 -7.81 -4.32 -4.52
C PHE A 52 -6.30 -4.49 -4.57
N GLY A 53 -5.73 -5.27 -3.66
CA GLY A 53 -4.28 -5.43 -3.54
C GLY A 53 -3.85 -6.88 -3.65
N GLU A 54 -2.87 -7.14 -4.53
CA GLU A 54 -2.27 -8.45 -4.71
C GLU A 54 -0.79 -8.47 -4.32
N ASN A 55 -0.34 -9.60 -3.79
CA ASN A 55 1.04 -9.76 -3.36
C ASN A 55 1.90 -10.59 -4.33
N LYS A 56 1.30 -11.21 -5.35
CA LYS A 56 1.98 -11.94 -6.41
C LYS A 56 1.53 -11.42 -7.78
N ILE A 57 2.49 -11.23 -8.67
CA ILE A 57 2.22 -10.72 -10.02
C ILE A 57 1.33 -11.68 -10.81
N GLN A 58 1.52 -13.00 -10.66
CA GLN A 58 0.72 -13.99 -11.39
C GLN A 58 -0.74 -13.92 -10.96
N ASP A 59 -1.00 -13.95 -9.64
CA ASP A 59 -2.36 -13.88 -9.10
C ASP A 59 -3.04 -12.56 -9.52
N MET A 60 -2.27 -11.45 -9.56
CA MET A 60 -2.75 -10.16 -10.06
C MET A 60 -3.12 -10.24 -11.54
N SER A 61 -2.25 -10.82 -12.38
CA SER A 61 -2.50 -10.96 -13.82
C SER A 61 -3.79 -11.74 -14.09
N ASP A 62 -3.93 -12.91 -13.46
CA ASP A 62 -5.08 -13.79 -13.65
C ASP A 62 -6.40 -13.08 -13.27
N LYS A 63 -6.38 -12.29 -12.19
CA LYS A 63 -7.55 -11.52 -11.71
C LYS A 63 -7.85 -10.29 -12.56
N VAL A 64 -6.82 -9.57 -13.00
CA VAL A 64 -6.97 -8.42 -13.92
C VAL A 64 -7.65 -8.88 -15.20
N ASP A 65 -7.21 -10.00 -15.79
CA ASP A 65 -7.77 -10.55 -17.01
C ASP A 65 -9.22 -10.99 -16.80
N ALA A 66 -9.49 -11.76 -15.74
CA ALA A 66 -10.82 -12.29 -15.44
C ALA A 66 -11.85 -11.20 -15.10
N LEU A 67 -11.41 -10.09 -14.50
CA LEU A 67 -12.26 -8.98 -14.03
C LEU A 67 -12.09 -7.71 -14.87
N SER A 68 -11.59 -7.84 -16.11
CA SER A 68 -11.34 -6.71 -17.02
C SER A 68 -12.59 -5.89 -17.37
N HIS A 69 -13.78 -6.44 -17.16
CA HIS A 69 -15.07 -5.77 -17.35
C HIS A 69 -15.43 -4.81 -16.18
N LEU A 70 -14.69 -4.83 -15.07
CA LEU A 70 -14.91 -3.98 -13.91
C LEU A 70 -13.82 -2.91 -13.80
N PRO A 71 -14.16 -1.64 -13.51
CA PRO A 71 -13.19 -0.58 -13.32
C PRO A 71 -12.55 -0.65 -11.93
N LEU A 72 -11.66 -1.63 -11.73
CA LEU A 72 -10.97 -1.86 -10.46
C LEU A 72 -9.63 -1.11 -10.41
N GLU A 73 -9.29 -0.60 -9.23
CA GLU A 73 -7.97 -0.06 -8.94
C GLU A 73 -7.09 -1.19 -8.38
N TRP A 74 -6.15 -1.68 -9.20
CA TRP A 74 -5.26 -2.75 -8.80
C TRP A 74 -3.99 -2.21 -8.14
N HIS A 75 -3.76 -2.58 -6.89
CA HIS A 75 -2.57 -2.24 -6.13
C HIS A 75 -1.64 -3.45 -6.02
N PHE A 76 -0.34 -3.24 -6.25
CA PHE A 76 0.65 -4.25 -5.97
C PHE A 76 1.25 -4.03 -4.58
N ILE A 77 1.02 -4.95 -3.66
CA ILE A 77 1.40 -4.83 -2.24
C ILE A 77 2.45 -5.87 -1.81
N GLY A 78 2.89 -6.75 -2.71
CA GLY A 78 3.87 -7.79 -2.44
C GLY A 78 5.31 -7.37 -2.78
N ARG A 79 6.28 -8.19 -2.40
CA ARG A 79 7.69 -7.96 -2.77
C ARG A 79 7.89 -8.21 -4.27
N LEU A 80 8.37 -7.20 -4.98
CA LEU A 80 8.63 -7.29 -6.42
C LEU A 80 9.99 -7.95 -6.67
N GLN A 81 9.98 -9.03 -7.45
CA GLN A 81 11.21 -9.63 -7.97
C GLN A 81 11.62 -8.93 -9.26
N THR A 82 12.92 -8.74 -9.48
CA THR A 82 13.46 -8.00 -10.64
C THR A 82 13.03 -8.59 -11.98
N ASN A 83 12.92 -9.92 -12.08
CA ASN A 83 12.45 -10.61 -13.28
C ASN A 83 10.95 -10.41 -13.58
N LYS A 84 10.18 -9.88 -12.62
CA LYS A 84 8.73 -9.63 -12.74
C LYS A 84 8.37 -8.16 -13.03
N ILE A 85 9.36 -7.26 -13.10
CA ILE A 85 9.12 -5.82 -13.31
C ILE A 85 8.33 -5.57 -14.60
N ASN A 86 8.69 -6.22 -15.71
CA ASN A 86 7.97 -6.03 -16.97
C ASN A 86 6.51 -6.44 -16.89
N GLN A 87 6.21 -7.52 -16.18
CA GLN A 87 4.83 -7.98 -15.97
C GLN A 87 4.03 -6.96 -15.14
N LEU A 88 4.63 -6.41 -14.06
CA LEU A 88 3.97 -5.35 -13.27
C LEU A 88 3.65 -4.11 -14.13
N ILE A 89 4.60 -3.70 -14.98
CA ILE A 89 4.42 -2.54 -15.89
C ILE A 89 3.30 -2.81 -16.89
N ASP A 90 3.21 -4.03 -17.42
CA ASP A 90 2.20 -4.39 -18.41
C ASP A 90 0.79 -4.45 -17.80
N LEU A 91 0.67 -4.80 -16.52
CA LEU A 91 -0.60 -4.81 -15.78
C LEU A 91 -1.16 -3.41 -15.45
N ASP A 92 -0.41 -2.35 -15.72
CA ASP A 92 -0.81 -0.96 -15.42
C ASP A 92 -1.32 -0.78 -13.98
N ALA A 93 -0.57 -1.32 -13.01
CA ALA A 93 -0.93 -1.22 -11.60
C ALA A 93 -1.20 0.24 -11.20
N PHE A 94 -2.33 0.48 -10.54
CA PHE A 94 -2.71 1.82 -10.07
C PHE A 94 -1.68 2.38 -9.08
N LEU A 95 -1.18 1.54 -8.18
CA LEU A 95 -0.17 1.91 -7.18
C LEU A 95 0.65 0.70 -6.74
N MET A 96 1.97 0.81 -6.78
CA MET A 96 2.89 -0.13 -6.15
C MET A 96 3.25 0.37 -4.75
N HIS A 97 2.99 -0.44 -3.71
CA HIS A 97 3.27 -0.06 -2.31
C HIS A 97 4.68 -0.43 -1.83
N SER A 98 5.37 -1.29 -2.54
CA SER A 98 6.55 -2.02 -2.07
C SER A 98 7.85 -1.61 -2.77
N LEU A 99 8.01 -0.33 -3.11
CA LEU A 99 9.28 0.17 -3.65
C LEU A 99 10.31 0.27 -2.52
N SER A 100 11.21 -0.71 -2.44
CA SER A 100 12.01 -0.97 -1.25
C SER A 100 13.44 -0.45 -1.30
N SER A 101 13.90 0.08 -2.43
CA SER A 101 15.25 0.66 -2.56
C SER A 101 15.40 1.55 -3.78
N LEU A 102 16.48 2.36 -3.79
CA LEU A 102 16.85 3.19 -4.94
C LEU A 102 17.28 2.34 -6.15
N GLU A 103 17.93 1.20 -5.92
CA GLU A 103 18.35 0.27 -6.98
C GLU A 103 17.14 -0.31 -7.70
N LEU A 104 16.12 -0.75 -6.93
CA LEU A 104 14.87 -1.24 -7.50
C LEU A 104 14.16 -0.13 -8.28
N ALA A 105 14.14 1.10 -7.76
CA ALA A 105 13.55 2.25 -8.45
C ALA A 105 14.24 2.50 -9.80
N ARG A 106 15.56 2.52 -9.85
CA ARG A 106 16.34 2.71 -11.08
C ARG A 106 16.07 1.61 -12.12
N GLU A 107 15.96 0.36 -11.67
CA GLU A 107 15.69 -0.76 -12.57
C GLU A 107 14.26 -0.70 -13.13
N ILE A 108 13.28 -0.30 -12.31
CA ILE A 108 11.90 -0.07 -12.77
C ILE A 108 11.85 1.11 -13.74
N ASP A 109 12.46 2.25 -13.40
CA ASP A 109 12.47 3.46 -14.22
C ASP A 109 13.03 3.21 -15.61
N LYS A 110 14.16 2.49 -15.70
CA LYS A 110 14.78 2.08 -16.96
C LYS A 110 13.79 1.31 -17.85
N ARG A 111 13.03 0.38 -17.28
CA ARG A 111 12.08 -0.44 -18.06
C ARG A 111 10.82 0.33 -18.42
N LEU A 112 10.37 1.23 -17.55
CA LEU A 112 9.28 2.16 -17.84
C LEU A 112 9.64 3.08 -19.03
N ALA A 113 10.86 3.63 -19.03
CA ALA A 113 11.36 4.46 -20.11
C ALA A 113 11.30 3.75 -21.47
N VAL A 114 11.74 2.49 -21.53
CA VAL A 114 11.70 1.67 -22.77
C VAL A 114 10.26 1.45 -23.24
N LYS A 115 9.30 1.31 -22.31
CA LYS A 115 7.88 1.06 -22.65
C LYS A 115 7.06 2.35 -22.81
N GLY A 116 7.64 3.54 -22.57
CA GLY A 116 6.93 4.82 -22.61
C GLY A 116 5.81 4.91 -21.54
N LYS A 117 5.95 4.20 -20.42
CA LYS A 117 4.97 4.16 -19.33
C LYS A 117 5.47 4.85 -18.07
N THR A 118 4.57 5.11 -17.15
CA THR A 118 4.88 5.61 -15.79
C THR A 118 4.27 4.69 -14.75
N LEU A 119 4.80 4.72 -13.52
CA LEU A 119 4.29 3.96 -12.39
C LEU A 119 4.16 4.85 -11.16
N SER A 120 3.00 4.83 -10.51
CA SER A 120 2.84 5.41 -9.18
C SER A 120 3.33 4.41 -8.13
N ALA A 121 4.14 4.90 -7.16
CA ALA A 121 4.69 4.03 -6.12
C ALA A 121 4.73 4.71 -4.75
N LEU A 122 4.78 3.89 -3.69
CA LEU A 122 5.10 4.28 -2.32
C LEU A 122 6.49 3.74 -1.96
N LEU A 123 7.31 4.56 -1.32
CA LEU A 123 8.57 4.11 -0.76
C LEU A 123 8.29 3.25 0.48
N GLN A 124 8.76 2.01 0.48
CA GLN A 124 8.62 1.12 1.63
C GLN A 124 9.68 1.42 2.67
N ILE A 125 9.23 1.64 3.91
CA ILE A 125 10.08 1.93 5.07
C ILE A 125 10.14 0.70 5.97
N ASN A 126 11.34 0.28 6.37
CA ASN A 126 11.56 -0.72 7.40
C ASN A 126 11.58 -0.03 8.79
N SER A 127 10.43 0.46 9.21
CA SER A 127 10.28 1.22 10.46
C SER A 127 10.40 0.38 11.74
N ALA A 128 10.38 -0.94 11.61
CA ALA A 128 10.57 -1.87 12.73
C ALA A 128 12.04 -2.31 12.91
N TYR A 129 12.95 -1.92 11.99
CA TYR A 129 14.38 -2.33 11.97
C TYR A 129 14.59 -3.85 11.97
N GLU A 130 13.64 -4.61 11.40
CA GLU A 130 13.73 -6.06 11.29
C GLU A 130 14.52 -6.45 10.04
N ALA A 131 15.60 -7.21 10.19
CA ALA A 131 16.50 -7.61 9.09
C ALA A 131 15.77 -8.38 7.96
N GLU A 132 14.74 -9.12 8.30
CA GLU A 132 13.93 -9.92 7.36
C GLU A 132 12.97 -9.06 6.51
N LYS A 133 12.69 -7.83 6.93
CA LYS A 133 11.76 -6.94 6.22
C LYS A 133 12.45 -6.11 5.16
N ALA A 134 11.86 -6.07 3.97
CA ALA A 134 12.25 -5.16 2.92
C ALA A 134 11.88 -3.71 3.29
N GLY A 135 12.58 -2.77 2.68
CA GLY A 135 12.35 -1.33 2.85
C GLY A 135 13.63 -0.60 3.20
N VAL A 136 13.63 0.71 2.98
CA VAL A 136 14.74 1.59 3.38
C VAL A 136 14.67 1.85 4.88
N LEU A 137 15.82 2.11 5.50
CA LEU A 137 15.84 2.48 6.92
C LEU A 137 15.23 3.88 7.11
N PRO A 138 14.60 4.14 8.26
CA PRO A 138 13.94 5.42 8.54
C PRO A 138 14.85 6.65 8.36
N GLU A 139 16.10 6.55 8.77
CA GLU A 139 17.12 7.61 8.67
C GLU A 139 17.52 7.95 7.24
N GLU A 140 17.41 7.01 6.31
CA GLU A 140 17.75 7.17 4.89
C GLU A 140 16.52 7.57 4.02
N ALA A 141 15.32 7.42 4.57
CA ALA A 141 14.09 7.44 3.80
C ALA A 141 13.85 8.75 3.04
N ILE A 142 14.11 9.89 3.67
CA ILE A 142 13.90 11.21 3.05
C ILE A 142 14.89 11.41 1.90
N GLU A 143 16.17 11.09 2.11
CA GLU A 143 17.20 11.21 1.10
C GLU A 143 16.92 10.31 -0.10
N ILE A 144 16.57 9.04 0.14
CA ILE A 144 16.25 8.09 -0.93
C ILE A 144 15.00 8.53 -1.70
N TYR A 145 13.97 9.04 -1.00
CA TYR A 145 12.76 9.58 -1.65
C TYR A 145 13.11 10.72 -2.61
N GLU A 146 13.96 11.65 -2.18
CA GLU A 146 14.42 12.76 -3.01
C GLU A 146 15.27 12.29 -4.19
N GLN A 147 16.19 11.36 -3.96
CA GLN A 147 17.02 10.79 -5.01
C GLN A 147 16.16 10.09 -6.09
N ILE A 148 15.16 9.30 -5.69
CA ILE A 148 14.23 8.67 -6.63
C ILE A 148 13.46 9.73 -7.42
N THR A 149 12.89 10.74 -6.74
CA THR A 149 12.14 11.82 -7.40
C THR A 149 13.01 12.60 -8.39
N ALA A 150 14.29 12.82 -8.06
CA ALA A 150 15.21 13.54 -8.91
C ALA A 150 15.68 12.72 -10.12
N THR A 151 15.91 11.41 -9.97
CA THR A 151 16.59 10.57 -10.97
C THR A 151 15.69 9.62 -11.74
N CYS A 152 14.58 9.17 -11.17
CA CYS A 152 13.65 8.20 -11.77
C CYS A 152 12.41 8.92 -12.33
N LYS A 153 12.50 9.41 -13.55
CA LYS A 153 11.49 10.32 -14.14
C LYS A 153 10.15 9.65 -14.51
N HIS A 154 10.14 8.33 -14.61
CA HIS A 154 8.94 7.55 -14.94
C HIS A 154 8.27 6.96 -13.70
N ILE A 155 8.83 7.20 -12.50
CA ILE A 155 8.23 6.81 -11.22
C ILE A 155 7.63 8.05 -10.55
N ASN A 156 6.34 7.98 -10.24
CA ASN A 156 5.61 9.00 -9.49
C ASN A 156 5.50 8.57 -8.03
N LEU A 157 6.41 9.02 -7.17
CA LEU A 157 6.29 8.76 -5.74
C LEU A 157 5.07 9.49 -5.16
N LYS A 158 4.21 8.74 -4.48
CA LYS A 158 2.94 9.23 -3.89
C LYS A 158 2.95 9.21 -2.37
N GLY A 159 4.04 8.82 -1.74
CA GLY A 159 4.15 8.74 -0.29
C GLY A 159 4.96 7.54 0.18
N VAL A 160 4.62 7.02 1.33
CA VAL A 160 5.35 5.93 2.00
C VAL A 160 4.44 4.78 2.39
N MET A 161 5.04 3.61 2.59
CA MET A 161 4.37 2.43 3.13
C MET A 161 5.24 1.79 4.20
N SER A 162 4.62 1.23 5.24
CA SER A 162 5.30 0.31 6.16
C SER A 162 4.41 -0.85 6.58
N ILE A 163 5.05 -1.90 7.08
CA ILE A 163 4.40 -3.01 7.77
C ILE A 163 4.77 -2.87 9.25
N GLY A 164 3.79 -2.89 10.14
CA GLY A 164 3.99 -2.81 11.59
C GLY A 164 4.96 -3.86 12.11
N ALA A 165 5.57 -3.62 13.26
CA ALA A 165 6.49 -4.57 13.88
C ALA A 165 5.81 -5.94 14.10
N HIS A 166 6.57 -7.02 13.88
CA HIS A 166 6.06 -8.38 14.07
C HIS A 166 6.16 -8.80 15.54
N THR A 167 5.21 -8.33 16.35
CA THR A 167 5.15 -8.55 17.80
C THR A 167 3.70 -8.44 18.28
N GLU A 168 3.43 -8.92 19.48
CA GLU A 168 2.16 -8.69 20.20
C GLU A 168 2.21 -7.41 21.08
N ASP A 169 3.38 -6.80 21.24
CA ASP A 169 3.52 -5.54 21.99
C ASP A 169 3.03 -4.35 21.16
N GLU A 170 1.85 -3.87 21.51
CA GLU A 170 1.19 -2.74 20.85
C GLU A 170 2.05 -1.47 20.85
N LYS A 171 2.85 -1.23 21.90
CA LYS A 171 3.73 -0.05 21.97
C LYS A 171 4.84 -0.10 20.94
N ILE A 172 5.37 -1.28 20.64
CA ILE A 172 6.40 -1.47 19.62
C ILE A 172 5.78 -1.28 18.23
N ILE A 173 4.57 -1.82 18.00
CA ILE A 173 3.82 -1.61 16.75
C ILE A 173 3.53 -0.12 16.57
N GLN A 174 3.00 0.54 17.60
CA GLN A 174 2.71 1.98 17.58
C GLN A 174 3.96 2.80 17.23
N LYS A 175 5.09 2.53 17.89
CA LYS A 175 6.35 3.23 17.61
C LYS A 175 6.80 3.08 16.16
N SER A 176 6.62 1.90 15.55
CA SER A 176 6.94 1.68 14.15
C SER A 176 6.04 2.50 13.21
N PHE A 177 4.75 2.62 13.52
CA PHE A 177 3.82 3.46 12.76
C PHE A 177 4.11 4.95 12.93
N GLU A 178 4.36 5.42 14.15
CA GLU A 178 4.75 6.82 14.42
C GLU A 178 6.04 7.21 13.68
N THR A 179 7.00 6.29 13.60
CA THR A 179 8.23 6.50 12.82
C THR A 179 7.91 6.72 11.34
N THR A 180 7.05 5.87 10.76
CA THR A 180 6.62 6.01 9.37
C THR A 180 5.85 7.30 9.14
N TYR A 181 4.96 7.67 10.06
CA TYR A 181 4.16 8.88 9.97
C TYR A 181 5.02 10.15 9.99
N LYS A 182 6.04 10.24 10.86
CA LYS A 182 6.99 11.36 10.89
C LYS A 182 7.73 11.55 9.57
N ILE A 183 8.12 10.44 8.92
CA ILE A 183 8.73 10.49 7.59
C ILE A 183 7.72 11.01 6.56
N TYR A 184 6.48 10.50 6.60
CA TYR A 184 5.40 10.97 5.73
C TYR A 184 5.16 12.48 5.89
N GLU A 185 5.03 12.98 7.12
CA GLU A 185 4.85 14.42 7.40
C GLU A 185 5.96 15.27 6.77
N ALA A 186 7.21 14.85 6.91
CA ALA A 186 8.35 15.54 6.32
C ALA A 186 8.35 15.53 4.78
N LEU A 187 7.64 14.55 4.17
CA LEU A 187 7.53 14.40 2.73
C LEU A 187 6.26 15.05 2.12
N ILE A 188 5.28 15.48 2.93
CA ILE A 188 4.09 16.19 2.44
C ILE A 188 4.45 17.41 1.57
N PRO A 189 5.38 18.30 1.96
CA PRO A 189 5.80 19.44 1.14
C PRO A 189 6.46 19.01 -0.19
N LYS A 190 6.91 17.75 -0.29
CA LYS A 190 7.54 17.15 -1.48
C LYS A 190 6.55 16.34 -2.33
N GLY A 191 5.25 16.44 -2.04
CA GLY A 191 4.17 15.84 -2.81
C GLY A 191 3.71 14.46 -2.35
N ALA A 192 4.14 13.99 -1.16
CA ALA A 192 3.61 12.77 -0.56
C ALA A 192 2.12 12.95 -0.19
N LYS A 193 1.29 11.99 -0.59
CA LYS A 193 -0.17 12.01 -0.37
C LYS A 193 -0.64 10.83 0.47
N HIS A 194 0.10 9.73 0.48
CA HIS A 194 -0.31 8.48 1.10
C HIS A 194 0.70 8.03 2.15
N CYS A 195 0.17 7.72 3.34
CA CYS A 195 0.85 7.00 4.40
C CYS A 195 0.14 5.64 4.54
N SER A 196 0.67 4.61 3.87
CA SER A 196 0.04 3.30 3.83
C SER A 196 0.60 2.41 4.94
N MET A 197 -0.16 2.26 6.02
CA MET A 197 0.15 1.36 7.15
C MET A 197 -1.15 0.81 7.71
N GLY A 198 -1.06 -0.33 8.40
CA GLY A 198 -2.20 -1.01 8.99
C GLY A 198 -2.76 -2.11 8.11
N MET A 199 -2.98 -3.25 8.76
CA MET A 199 -3.57 -4.47 8.23
C MET A 199 -4.69 -4.93 9.16
N SER A 200 -5.28 -6.11 8.92
CA SER A 200 -6.47 -6.60 9.63
C SER A 200 -6.37 -6.58 11.17
N ASN A 201 -5.18 -6.74 11.73
CA ASN A 201 -4.98 -6.86 13.19
C ASN A 201 -4.58 -5.54 13.87
N ASP A 202 -4.12 -4.55 13.11
CA ASP A 202 -3.51 -3.32 13.64
C ASP A 202 -4.01 -2.03 12.96
N PHE A 203 -5.08 -2.11 12.14
CA PHE A 203 -5.55 -0.98 11.34
C PHE A 203 -6.07 0.18 12.20
N GLU A 204 -6.73 -0.10 13.33
CA GLU A 204 -7.22 0.96 14.23
C GLU A 204 -6.05 1.76 14.82
N LEU A 205 -5.01 1.04 15.29
CA LEU A 205 -3.78 1.66 15.76
C LEU A 205 -3.06 2.45 14.66
N ALA A 206 -3.02 1.89 13.44
CA ALA A 206 -2.41 2.58 12.30
C ALA A 206 -3.14 3.88 11.95
N VAL A 207 -4.49 3.89 11.96
CA VAL A 207 -5.29 5.12 11.77
C VAL A 207 -5.03 6.11 12.90
N HIS A 208 -4.95 5.64 14.15
CA HIS A 208 -4.60 6.47 15.30
C HIS A 208 -3.22 7.13 15.13
N CYS A 209 -2.26 6.44 14.54
CA CYS A 209 -0.92 6.95 14.20
C CYS A 209 -0.87 7.77 12.89
N GLY A 210 -2.01 8.08 12.26
CA GLY A 210 -2.08 8.96 11.08
C GLY A 210 -2.07 8.25 9.72
N SER A 211 -2.27 6.91 9.66
CA SER A 211 -2.45 6.21 8.39
C SER A 211 -3.65 6.74 7.62
N ASN A 212 -3.47 7.05 6.35
CA ASN A 212 -4.54 7.42 5.43
C ASN A 212 -4.79 6.38 4.33
N MET A 213 -4.14 5.22 4.40
CA MET A 213 -4.36 4.10 3.48
C MET A 213 -4.12 2.78 4.20
N LEU A 214 -5.16 1.94 4.29
CA LEU A 214 -5.15 0.63 4.94
C LEU A 214 -5.09 -0.50 3.92
N ARG A 215 -4.53 -1.66 4.32
CA ARG A 215 -4.49 -2.88 3.50
C ARG A 215 -5.13 -4.04 4.26
N LEU A 216 -6.44 -4.19 4.11
CA LEU A 216 -7.24 -5.15 4.87
C LEU A 216 -7.49 -6.42 4.05
N GLY A 217 -7.21 -7.57 4.62
CA GLY A 217 -7.38 -8.88 3.97
C GLY A 217 -8.28 -9.80 4.77
N SER A 218 -7.74 -10.53 5.73
CA SER A 218 -8.47 -11.56 6.49
C SER A 218 -9.77 -11.06 7.10
N ILE A 219 -9.78 -9.85 7.63
CA ILE A 219 -10.99 -9.26 8.22
C ILE A 219 -12.11 -9.01 7.19
N LEU A 220 -11.77 -8.92 5.90
CA LEU A 220 -12.76 -8.71 4.81
C LEU A 220 -13.28 -10.02 4.22
N PHE A 221 -12.40 -11.03 4.06
CA PHE A 221 -12.67 -12.21 3.24
C PHE A 221 -12.83 -13.51 4.04
N GLN A 222 -12.68 -13.50 5.37
CA GLN A 222 -12.82 -14.71 6.23
C GLN A 222 -14.14 -14.79 7.00
#